data_661489c89abebea2a16306c6a4e51610
#
_entry.id   661489c89abebea2a16306c6a4e51610
#
_cell.length_a   1.000
_cell.length_b   1.000
_cell.length_c   1.000
_cell.angle_alpha   90.00
_cell.angle_beta   90.00
_cell.angle_gamma   90.00
#
_symmetry.space_group_name_H-M   'P 1'
#
loop_
_entity.id
_entity.type
_entity.pdbx_description
1 polymer ?
#
loop_
_entity_poly.entity_id
_entity_poly.type
_entity_poly.pdbx_seq_one_letter_code
_entity_poly.pdbx_strand_id
1 'polypeptide(L)'
;MSRDALRRGRYSAPGQLYYVTTCTKNRQPLFSDPACARLVIGQMRVLNDAAWVSMLAWVLMPDHLHWLFELGEQRSLDQVLKCFKGRSGQLLSRALQRPGSVWQPGYHDHALRYEEDVQAIARYIVANPLRARLVERIGDYPWWDAVWL
;
A
#
# COMPACT_ATOMS: atom_id res chain seq x y z
N MET A 1 -24.99 -8.63 6.78
CA MET A 1 -23.71 -8.58 7.51
C MET A 1 -23.01 -7.28 7.26
N SER A 2 -22.50 -6.62 8.29
CA SER A 2 -21.81 -5.36 8.14
C SER A 2 -20.46 -5.53 7.44
N ARG A 3 -19.98 -4.47 6.85
CA ARG A 3 -18.67 -4.44 6.19
C ARG A 3 -17.54 -4.80 7.18
N ASP A 4 -17.63 -4.26 8.41
CA ASP A 4 -16.63 -4.54 9.45
C ASP A 4 -16.65 -5.99 9.89
N ALA A 5 -17.83 -6.62 9.98
CA ALA A 5 -17.94 -8.02 10.31
C ALA A 5 -17.31 -8.90 9.22
N LEU A 6 -17.45 -8.54 7.95
CA LEU A 6 -16.82 -9.24 6.85
C LEU A 6 -15.30 -9.15 6.93
N ARG A 7 -14.75 -7.99 7.24
CA ARG A 7 -13.31 -7.82 7.41
C ARG A 7 -12.78 -8.68 8.54
N ARG A 8 -13.40 -8.62 9.72
CA ARG A 8 -12.92 -9.37 10.88
C ARG A 8 -12.98 -10.88 10.69
N GLY A 9 -14.04 -11.38 10.10
CA GLY A 9 -14.25 -12.81 10.01
C GLY A 9 -13.77 -13.45 8.71
N ARG A 10 -13.77 -12.69 7.61
CA ARG A 10 -13.58 -13.24 6.27
C ARG A 10 -12.31 -12.76 5.60
N TYR A 11 -12.00 -11.47 5.70
CA TYR A 11 -10.96 -10.85 4.89
C TYR A 11 -9.59 -10.86 5.55
N SER A 12 -9.49 -11.18 6.83
CA SER A 12 -8.21 -11.22 7.53
C SER A 12 -7.66 -12.64 7.64
N ALA A 13 -7.74 -13.40 6.56
CA ALA A 13 -7.29 -14.78 6.53
C ALA A 13 -5.86 -14.88 6.01
N PRO A 14 -4.98 -15.70 6.66
CA PRO A 14 -3.64 -15.96 6.13
C PRO A 14 -3.71 -16.56 4.73
N GLY A 15 -2.79 -16.14 3.87
CA GLY A 15 -2.75 -16.60 2.48
C GLY A 15 -3.70 -15.85 1.55
N GLN A 16 -4.60 -15.03 2.09
CA GLN A 16 -5.51 -14.22 1.30
C GLN A 16 -4.75 -13.09 0.61
N LEU A 17 -5.06 -12.86 -0.65
CA LEU A 17 -4.52 -11.72 -1.39
C LEU A 17 -5.41 -10.50 -1.17
N TYR A 18 -4.77 -9.36 -0.90
CA TYR A 18 -5.46 -8.09 -0.70
C TYR A 18 -4.89 -7.02 -1.61
N TYR A 19 -5.78 -6.22 -2.17
CA TYR A 19 -5.45 -4.98 -2.84
C TYR A 19 -5.87 -3.83 -1.93
N VAL A 20 -4.91 -3.07 -1.43
CA VAL A 20 -5.12 -2.00 -0.46
C VAL A 20 -4.76 -0.66 -1.09
N THR A 21 -5.59 0.35 -0.83
CA THR A 21 -5.30 1.74 -1.20
C THR A 21 -5.41 2.60 0.05
N THR A 22 -4.40 3.42 0.30
CA THR A 22 -4.42 4.36 1.41
C THR A 22 -3.88 5.72 0.95
N CYS A 23 -4.52 6.79 1.41
CA CYS A 23 -4.26 8.16 0.97
C CYS A 23 -3.66 9.00 2.10
N THR A 24 -2.87 10.00 1.71
CA THR A 24 -2.40 11.01 2.66
C THR A 24 -3.57 11.88 3.11
N LYS A 25 -3.44 12.46 4.32
CA LYS A 25 -4.41 13.41 4.85
C LYS A 25 -4.48 14.62 3.94
N ASN A 26 -5.72 15.01 3.57
CA ASN A 26 -5.98 16.11 2.63
C ASN A 26 -5.31 15.93 1.27
N ARG A 27 -4.96 14.71 0.90
CA ARG A 27 -4.35 14.38 -0.40
C ARG A 27 -3.09 15.21 -0.68
N GLN A 28 -2.32 15.53 0.35
CA GLN A 28 -1.05 16.25 0.19
C GLN A 28 -0.05 15.40 -0.59
N PRO A 29 0.62 15.96 -1.61
CA PRO A 29 1.53 15.18 -2.48
C PRO A 29 2.91 14.99 -1.85
N LEU A 30 2.95 14.36 -0.68
CA LEU A 30 4.17 14.20 0.11
C LEU A 30 5.22 13.35 -0.59
N PHE A 31 4.79 12.38 -1.40
CA PHE A 31 5.70 11.42 -2.02
C PHE A 31 6.28 11.91 -3.34
N SER A 32 5.98 13.14 -3.72
CA SER A 32 6.74 13.86 -4.76
C SER A 32 8.16 14.15 -4.28
N ASP A 33 8.36 14.18 -2.94
CA ASP A 33 9.71 14.27 -2.35
C ASP A 33 10.30 12.85 -2.27
N PRO A 34 11.44 12.59 -2.96
CA PRO A 34 12.06 11.26 -2.95
C PRO A 34 12.43 10.76 -1.55
N ALA A 35 12.81 11.64 -0.64
CA ALA A 35 13.14 11.26 0.73
C ALA A 35 11.90 10.69 1.46
N CYS A 36 10.76 11.34 1.29
CA CYS A 36 9.49 10.86 1.86
C CYS A 36 9.06 9.54 1.23
N ALA A 37 9.18 9.41 -0.09
CA ALA A 37 8.84 8.17 -0.79
C ALA A 37 9.67 7.00 -0.28
N ARG A 38 10.97 7.19 -0.10
CA ARG A 38 11.86 6.13 0.41
C ARG A 38 11.51 5.68 1.82
N LEU A 39 11.07 6.59 2.69
CA LEU A 39 10.63 6.23 4.04
C LEU A 39 9.43 5.28 4.02
N VAL A 40 8.45 5.56 3.17
CA VAL A 40 7.26 4.72 3.04
C VAL A 40 7.64 3.35 2.48
N ILE A 41 8.40 3.31 1.40
CA ILE A 41 8.83 2.07 0.75
C ILE A 41 9.66 1.23 1.72
N GLY A 42 10.51 1.87 2.51
CA GLY A 42 11.30 1.19 3.54
C GLY A 42 10.42 0.46 4.56
N GLN A 43 9.33 1.06 4.98
CA GLN A 43 8.40 0.42 5.92
C GLN A 43 7.63 -0.73 5.27
N MET A 44 7.27 -0.64 4.00
CA MET A 44 6.69 -1.76 3.27
C MET A 44 7.67 -2.94 3.25
N ARG A 45 8.95 -2.68 2.98
CA ARG A 45 9.98 -3.71 2.96
C ARG A 45 10.21 -4.35 4.32
N VAL A 46 10.15 -3.59 5.40
CA VAL A 46 10.25 -4.12 6.76
C VAL A 46 9.17 -5.19 7.00
N LEU A 47 7.94 -4.91 6.62
CA LEU A 47 6.83 -5.85 6.80
C LEU A 47 6.97 -7.07 5.89
N ASN A 48 7.46 -6.88 4.68
CA ASN A 48 7.73 -7.98 3.76
C ASN A 48 8.85 -8.89 4.27
N ASP A 49 9.94 -8.31 4.77
CA ASP A 49 11.08 -9.07 5.30
C ASP A 49 10.70 -9.83 6.57
N ALA A 50 9.80 -9.28 7.37
CA ALA A 50 9.28 -9.94 8.57
C ALA A 50 8.19 -10.98 8.25
N ALA A 51 7.85 -11.18 6.99
CA ALA A 51 6.82 -12.10 6.52
C ALA A 51 5.42 -11.80 7.05
N TRP A 52 5.15 -10.56 7.43
CA TRP A 52 3.78 -10.13 7.73
C TRP A 52 2.96 -10.06 6.46
N VAL A 53 3.61 -9.71 5.36
CA VAL A 53 3.04 -9.72 4.01
C VAL A 53 4.06 -10.30 3.04
N SER A 54 3.59 -10.79 1.91
CA SER A 54 4.42 -11.09 0.74
C SER A 54 3.96 -10.18 -0.39
N MET A 55 4.78 -9.18 -0.72
CA MET A 55 4.41 -8.16 -1.69
C MET A 55 4.41 -8.73 -3.11
N LEU A 56 3.36 -8.42 -3.87
CA LEU A 56 3.22 -8.87 -5.24
C LEU A 56 3.38 -7.72 -6.23
N ALA A 57 2.75 -6.59 -5.96
CA ALA A 57 2.87 -5.40 -6.78
C ALA A 57 2.48 -4.18 -5.97
N TRP A 58 3.07 -3.03 -6.28
CA TRP A 58 2.73 -1.78 -5.63
C TRP A 58 3.14 -0.60 -6.49
N VAL A 59 2.50 0.52 -6.27
CA VAL A 59 2.92 1.81 -6.80
C VAL A 59 2.61 2.88 -5.75
N LEU A 60 3.60 3.72 -5.47
CA LEU A 60 3.46 4.85 -4.57
C LEU A 60 3.26 6.11 -5.41
N MET A 61 2.02 6.58 -5.46
CA MET A 61 1.66 7.82 -6.13
C MET A 61 1.99 9.01 -5.22
N PRO A 62 1.99 10.25 -5.71
CA PRO A 62 2.37 11.40 -4.87
C PRO A 62 1.57 11.54 -3.58
N ASP A 63 0.30 11.12 -3.55
CA ASP A 63 -0.61 11.32 -2.43
C ASP A 63 -1.31 10.03 -1.96
N HIS A 64 -0.94 8.88 -2.51
CA HIS A 64 -1.56 7.62 -2.11
C HIS A 64 -0.73 6.42 -2.54
N LEU A 65 -1.01 5.28 -1.92
CA LEU A 65 -0.35 4.00 -2.18
C LEU A 65 -1.37 2.98 -2.67
N HIS A 66 -1.03 2.27 -3.74
CA HIS A 66 -1.69 1.05 -4.17
C HIS A 66 -0.79 -0.14 -3.86
N TRP A 67 -1.29 -1.11 -3.11
CA TRP A 67 -0.46 -2.20 -2.57
C TRP A 67 -1.20 -3.54 -2.68
N LEU A 68 -0.63 -4.45 -3.46
CA LEU A 68 -1.14 -5.81 -3.63
C LEU A 68 -0.19 -6.78 -2.94
N PHE A 69 -0.71 -7.58 -2.00
CA PHE A 69 0.11 -8.51 -1.24
C PHE A 69 -0.70 -9.72 -0.77
N GLU A 70 0.02 -10.77 -0.44
CA GLU A 70 -0.52 -11.92 0.29
C GLU A 70 -0.32 -11.68 1.79
N LEU A 71 -1.36 -11.87 2.57
CA LEU A 71 -1.29 -11.72 4.02
C LEU A 71 -0.59 -12.95 4.62
N GLY A 72 0.39 -12.70 5.48
CA GLY A 72 1.08 -13.74 6.24
C GLY A 72 0.26 -14.24 7.42
N GLU A 73 0.87 -15.13 8.22
CA GLU A 73 0.20 -15.80 9.34
C GLU A 73 0.30 -15.04 10.65
N GLN A 74 1.15 -14.02 10.74
CA GLN A 74 1.52 -13.41 12.01
C GLN A 74 0.57 -12.33 12.50
N ARG A 75 -0.04 -11.59 11.56
CA ARG A 75 -0.88 -10.42 11.89
C ARG A 75 -2.10 -10.36 10.99
N SER A 76 -3.18 -9.78 11.50
CA SER A 76 -4.36 -9.50 10.70
C SER A 76 -4.10 -8.35 9.73
N LEU A 77 -4.97 -8.18 8.75
CA LEU A 77 -4.88 -7.08 7.79
C LEU A 77 -4.89 -5.73 8.53
N ASP A 78 -5.80 -5.54 9.48
CA ASP A 78 -5.89 -4.30 10.25
C ASP A 78 -4.61 -4.03 11.05
N GLN A 79 -4.00 -5.06 11.62
CA GLN A 79 -2.73 -4.93 12.35
C GLN A 79 -1.59 -4.54 11.42
N VAL A 80 -1.54 -5.11 10.22
CA VAL A 80 -0.55 -4.76 9.20
C VAL A 80 -0.66 -3.29 8.83
N LEU A 81 -1.86 -2.85 8.48
CA LEU A 81 -2.08 -1.47 8.05
C LEU A 81 -1.88 -0.47 9.18
N LYS A 82 -2.31 -0.81 10.40
CA LYS A 82 -2.09 0.03 11.58
C LYS A 82 -0.60 0.22 11.85
N CYS A 83 0.17 -0.86 11.80
CA CYS A 83 1.62 -0.81 11.99
C CYS A 83 2.29 0.00 10.88
N PHE A 84 1.96 -0.27 9.63
CA PHE A 84 2.52 0.43 8.49
C PHE A 84 2.25 1.94 8.56
N LYS A 85 0.99 2.33 8.75
CA LYS A 85 0.59 3.74 8.80
C LYS A 85 1.18 4.45 10.03
N GLY A 86 1.20 3.77 11.17
CA GLY A 86 1.75 4.33 12.40
C GLY A 86 3.24 4.61 12.29
N ARG A 87 4.01 3.64 11.84
CA ARG A 87 5.47 3.79 11.72
C ARG A 87 5.87 4.73 10.60
N SER A 88 5.30 4.57 9.41
CA SER A 88 5.62 5.46 8.29
C SER A 88 5.19 6.88 8.59
N GLY A 89 4.01 7.07 9.21
CA GLY A 89 3.53 8.37 9.61
C GLY A 89 4.45 9.07 10.60
N GLN A 90 4.96 8.32 11.58
CA GLN A 90 5.91 8.85 12.57
C GLN A 90 7.22 9.29 11.90
N LEU A 91 7.77 8.47 11.02
CA LEU A 91 9.00 8.81 10.29
C LEU A 91 8.80 10.03 9.40
N LEU A 92 7.68 10.11 8.69
CA LEU A 92 7.36 11.24 7.83
C LEU A 92 7.17 12.53 8.66
N SER A 93 6.49 12.46 9.79
CA SER A 93 6.30 13.63 10.66
C SER A 93 7.63 14.17 11.15
N ARG A 94 8.56 13.29 11.53
CA ARG A 94 9.91 13.69 11.94
C ARG A 94 10.68 14.32 10.79
N ALA A 95 10.67 13.70 9.62
CA ALA A 95 11.38 14.22 8.44
C ALA A 95 10.84 15.58 7.99
N LEU A 96 9.53 15.76 8.06
CA LEU A 96 8.86 16.99 7.67
C LEU A 96 8.82 18.03 8.80
N GLN A 97 9.23 17.66 10.01
CA GLN A 97 9.19 18.51 11.21
C GLN A 97 7.80 19.10 11.44
N ARG A 98 6.75 18.26 11.27
CA ARG A 98 5.36 18.64 11.46
C ARG A 98 4.66 17.65 12.38
N PRO A 99 3.87 18.13 13.35
CA PRO A 99 3.04 17.26 14.15
C PRO A 99 1.80 16.84 13.38
N GLY A 100 1.13 15.81 13.88
CA GLY A 100 -0.16 15.39 13.38
C GLY A 100 -0.11 14.19 12.46
N SER A 101 -1.27 13.79 11.99
CA SER A 101 -1.44 12.62 11.15
C SER A 101 -1.00 12.90 9.72
N VAL A 102 -0.22 11.98 9.16
CA VAL A 102 0.20 12.01 7.77
C VAL A 102 -0.83 11.32 6.88
N TRP A 103 -1.37 10.21 7.36
CA TRP A 103 -2.32 9.40 6.60
C TRP A 103 -3.75 9.78 6.94
N GLN A 104 -4.62 9.70 5.94
CA GLN A 104 -6.06 9.77 6.14
C GLN A 104 -6.50 8.58 6.99
N PRO A 105 -7.47 8.71 7.91
CA PRO A 105 -7.99 7.57 8.66
C PRO A 105 -8.56 6.50 7.73
N GLY A 106 -8.34 5.23 8.09
CA GLY A 106 -8.84 4.10 7.34
C GLY A 106 -8.03 3.79 6.07
N TYR A 107 -8.56 2.88 5.28
CA TYR A 107 -7.99 2.46 4.00
C TYR A 107 -9.08 1.71 3.23
N HIS A 108 -8.90 1.61 1.91
CA HIS A 108 -9.74 0.76 1.08
C HIS A 108 -9.05 -0.58 0.89
N ASP A 109 -9.80 -1.67 1.05
CA ASP A 109 -9.28 -3.01 0.86
C ASP A 109 -10.23 -3.84 0.01
N HIS A 110 -9.64 -4.68 -0.83
CA HIS A 110 -10.34 -5.66 -1.63
C HIS A 110 -9.63 -7.00 -1.48
N ALA A 111 -10.33 -7.98 -0.89
CA ALA A 111 -9.86 -9.34 -0.85
C ALA A 111 -10.10 -9.97 -2.23
N LEU A 112 -9.03 -10.43 -2.88
CA LEU A 112 -9.17 -11.01 -4.21
C LEU A 112 -9.91 -12.34 -4.12
N ARG A 113 -10.87 -12.52 -5.03
CA ARG A 113 -11.58 -13.78 -5.16
C ARG A 113 -10.74 -14.76 -5.97
N TYR A 114 -11.01 -16.03 -5.77
CA TYR A 114 -10.25 -17.11 -6.41
C TYR A 114 -10.17 -16.97 -7.93
N GLU A 115 -11.25 -16.54 -8.58
CA GLU A 115 -11.32 -16.41 -10.02
C GLU A 115 -10.72 -15.13 -10.60
N GLU A 116 -10.25 -14.22 -9.77
CA GLU A 116 -9.68 -12.96 -10.24
C GLU A 116 -8.26 -13.15 -10.79
N ASP A 117 -7.96 -12.45 -11.88
CA ASP A 117 -6.63 -12.48 -12.48
C ASP A 117 -5.70 -11.53 -11.73
N VAL A 118 -4.84 -12.11 -10.90
CA VAL A 118 -3.90 -11.36 -10.05
C VAL A 118 -2.92 -10.55 -10.89
N GLN A 119 -2.43 -11.11 -11.99
CA GLN A 119 -1.49 -10.40 -12.86
C GLN A 119 -2.14 -9.20 -13.55
N ALA A 120 -3.40 -9.34 -13.95
CA ALA A 120 -4.15 -8.23 -14.55
C ALA A 120 -4.33 -7.09 -13.53
N ILE A 121 -4.62 -7.43 -12.27
CA ILE A 121 -4.74 -6.44 -11.19
C ILE A 121 -3.38 -5.77 -10.96
N ALA A 122 -2.30 -6.53 -10.92
CA ALA A 122 -0.94 -5.99 -10.78
C ALA A 122 -0.60 -5.02 -11.92
N ARG A 123 -0.92 -5.38 -13.17
CA ARG A 123 -0.71 -4.49 -14.32
C ARG A 123 -1.52 -3.21 -14.20
N TYR A 124 -2.77 -3.31 -13.73
CA TYR A 124 -3.62 -2.15 -13.49
C TYR A 124 -2.99 -1.22 -12.44
N ILE A 125 -2.48 -1.79 -11.36
CA ILE A 125 -1.85 -1.03 -10.28
C ILE A 125 -0.63 -0.26 -10.79
N VAL A 126 0.33 -0.95 -11.43
CA VAL A 126 1.57 -0.31 -11.84
C VAL A 126 1.39 0.66 -13.00
N ALA A 127 0.27 0.60 -13.71
CA ALA A 127 -0.06 1.55 -14.78
C ALA A 127 -0.64 2.87 -14.25
N ASN A 128 -0.82 3.03 -12.95
CA ASN A 128 -1.37 4.27 -12.36
C ASN A 128 -0.61 5.54 -12.79
N PRO A 129 0.75 5.57 -12.79
CA PRO A 129 1.45 6.77 -13.23
C PRO A 129 1.18 7.15 -14.69
N LEU A 130 0.91 6.16 -15.55
CA LEU A 130 0.52 6.41 -16.94
C LEU A 130 -0.87 7.03 -17.02
N ARG A 131 -1.85 6.45 -16.30
CA ARG A 131 -3.22 6.95 -16.27
C ARG A 131 -3.31 8.35 -15.69
N ALA A 132 -2.46 8.66 -14.70
CA ALA A 132 -2.38 9.98 -14.09
C ALA A 132 -1.55 10.98 -14.91
N ARG A 133 -0.97 10.54 -16.03
CA ARG A 133 -0.15 11.36 -16.93
C ARG A 133 1.09 11.94 -16.23
N LEU A 134 1.65 11.22 -15.26
CA LEU A 134 2.91 11.62 -14.60
C LEU A 134 4.11 11.27 -15.46
N VAL A 135 4.00 10.19 -16.22
CA VAL A 135 5.05 9.71 -17.14
C VAL A 135 4.39 9.18 -18.41
N GLU A 136 5.16 9.09 -19.49
CA GLU A 136 4.71 8.49 -20.75
C GLU A 136 5.02 6.99 -20.79
N ARG A 137 6.03 6.55 -20.03
CA ARG A 137 6.42 5.13 -19.91
C ARG A 137 6.57 4.77 -18.45
N ILE A 138 6.09 3.60 -18.05
CA ILE A 138 6.14 3.17 -16.65
C ILE A 138 7.58 3.08 -16.12
N GLY A 139 8.54 2.72 -16.97
CA GLY A 139 9.94 2.65 -16.58
C GLY A 139 10.52 3.98 -16.13
N ASP A 140 9.90 5.12 -16.48
CA ASP A 140 10.36 6.44 -16.07
C ASP A 140 9.78 6.85 -14.69
N TYR A 141 8.85 6.07 -14.12
CA TYR A 141 8.32 6.33 -12.78
C TYR A 141 9.10 5.50 -11.77
N PRO A 142 9.68 6.12 -10.72
CA PRO A 142 10.63 5.41 -9.86
C PRO A 142 10.00 4.55 -8.75
N TRP A 143 8.74 4.80 -8.36
CA TRP A 143 8.18 4.24 -7.14
C TRP A 143 7.14 3.15 -7.42
N TRP A 144 7.58 2.02 -7.97
CA TRP A 144 6.73 0.85 -8.19
C TRP A 144 7.58 -0.42 -8.30
N ASP A 145 6.95 -1.57 -8.09
CA ASP A 145 7.56 -2.87 -8.37
C ASP A 145 6.47 -3.93 -8.55
N ALA A 146 6.82 -5.03 -9.16
CA ALA A 146 5.97 -6.20 -9.32
C ALA A 146 6.83 -7.46 -9.45
N VAL A 147 6.41 -8.56 -8.79
CA VAL A 147 7.20 -9.81 -8.76
C VAL A 147 7.33 -10.49 -10.11
N TRP A 148 6.47 -10.15 -11.07
CA TRP A 148 6.51 -10.73 -12.42
C TRP A 148 7.48 -10.03 -13.37
N LEU A 149 8.21 -9.07 -12.90
CA LEU A 149 9.16 -8.29 -13.72
C LEU A 149 10.60 -8.58 -13.34
#